data_04e0585ba5bbcf3f95f95f289f2c889c
#
_entry.id   04e0585ba5bbcf3f95f95f289f2c889c
#
_cell.length_a   1.000
_cell.length_b   1.000
_cell.length_c   1.000
_cell.angle_alpha   90.00
_cell.angle_beta   90.00
_cell.angle_gamma   90.00
#
_symmetry.space_group_name_H-M   'P 1'
#
loop_
_entity.id
_entity.type
_entity.pdbx_description
1 polymer ?
#
loop_
_entity_poly.entity_id
_entity_poly.type
_entity_poly.pdbx_seq_one_letter_code
_entity_poly.pdbx_strand_id
1 'polypeptide(L)'
;MKSVLRVLGAAIGGAALASLVACGGGNDNGSGMNTQAQTYTATALVSDGAVPAMHTDPNLKNGWGVAFNPKGFVWVADNATSLATLYDGNGVPQSLVVAIPGGIQGAANPTGIVFNGTPDFAVTQGAKSGVAAFIFAGEGGTINAWAPAVAPTTALIMFDGGSAAAVYKGLALASNGGANFLYATDFHNNRIDVFDRNFAKVATPGKFKDPSLPAGFAPFGIQAIGGKLFVTYAKQNAPAHDDIAGAGLGFIDIYDTAGNLMQRFASGAPLNAPWGIAQAPGNFGRFSGDILIGNFGDGRINAFDPVTGLTAGPISLLNGGVFVQDGLWGIAFGNGLNNQPLDTLFFAAGPNDENDGVYGRLDVKM
;
A
#
# COMPACT_ATOMS: atom_id res chain seq x y z
N MET A 1 -8.48 -27.18 -1.61
CA MET A 1 -9.78 -27.50 -0.99
C MET A 1 -9.63 -27.38 0.53
N LYS A 2 -9.94 -26.23 1.09
CA LYS A 2 -10.07 -26.09 2.55
C LYS A 2 -11.42 -25.46 2.84
N SER A 3 -12.31 -26.27 3.45
CA SER A 3 -13.67 -25.92 3.85
C SER A 3 -13.62 -25.01 5.07
N VAL A 4 -14.17 -23.82 4.97
CA VAL A 4 -14.36 -22.91 6.12
C VAL A 4 -15.80 -23.05 6.59
N LEU A 5 -15.94 -23.49 7.83
CA LEU A 5 -17.21 -23.66 8.55
C LEU A 5 -17.73 -22.28 8.97
N ARG A 6 -18.84 -21.81 8.38
CA ARG A 6 -19.56 -20.61 8.82
C ARG A 6 -20.51 -20.96 9.96
N VAL A 7 -20.32 -20.32 11.11
CA VAL A 7 -21.27 -20.34 12.21
C VAL A 7 -22.22 -19.15 12.11
N LEU A 8 -23.51 -19.42 11.89
CA LEU A 8 -24.59 -18.44 12.02
C LEU A 8 -24.92 -18.21 13.50
N GLY A 9 -24.83 -16.98 13.96
CA GLY A 9 -25.33 -16.56 15.28
C GLY A 9 -26.57 -15.69 15.12
N ALA A 10 -27.64 -16.11 15.77
CA ALA A 10 -28.95 -15.48 15.72
C ALA A 10 -29.06 -14.22 16.59
N ALA A 11 -29.88 -13.27 16.11
CA ALA A 11 -30.25 -12.05 16.79
C ALA A 11 -31.32 -12.32 17.88
N ILE A 12 -31.23 -11.61 19.01
CA ILE A 12 -32.35 -11.41 19.94
C ILE A 12 -32.41 -9.91 20.27
N GLY A 13 -33.60 -9.34 20.03
CA GLY A 13 -33.91 -7.94 20.28
C GLY A 13 -34.31 -7.65 21.72
N GLY A 14 -34.44 -6.38 22.04
CA GLY A 14 -35.07 -5.95 23.30
C GLY A 14 -34.92 -4.48 23.65
N ALA A 15 -35.98 -3.74 23.35
CA ALA A 15 -36.61 -2.69 24.17
C ALA A 15 -35.95 -1.33 24.42
N ALA A 16 -36.70 -0.34 23.99
CA ALA A 16 -36.58 1.09 24.22
C ALA A 16 -36.90 1.49 25.68
N LEU A 17 -36.28 2.59 26.12
CA LEU A 17 -36.82 3.46 27.17
C LEU A 17 -36.47 4.92 26.89
N ALA A 18 -37.48 5.72 26.76
CA ALA A 18 -37.45 7.17 26.61
C ALA A 18 -37.53 7.85 27.99
N SER A 19 -36.98 9.05 28.11
CA SER A 19 -37.35 10.19 28.99
C SER A 19 -36.09 11.04 29.26
N LEU A 20 -36.07 12.35 29.36
CA LEU A 20 -36.96 13.47 29.47
C LEU A 20 -36.15 14.75 29.25
N VAL A 21 -36.83 15.74 28.75
CA VAL A 21 -36.35 17.10 28.46
C VAL A 21 -35.99 17.85 29.75
N ALA A 22 -34.91 18.62 29.71
CA ALA A 22 -34.74 19.79 30.54
C ALA A 22 -34.20 20.95 29.74
N CYS A 23 -35.03 21.99 29.56
CA CYS A 23 -34.68 23.27 28.99
C CYS A 23 -33.77 24.03 29.97
N GLY A 24 -32.61 24.48 29.44
CA GLY A 24 -31.77 25.49 30.09
C GLY A 24 -31.22 26.40 29.00
N GLY A 25 -31.77 27.62 28.90
CA GLY A 25 -31.34 28.63 27.95
C GLY A 25 -29.96 29.19 28.36
N GLY A 26 -29.01 29.18 27.42
CA GLY A 26 -27.78 29.91 27.48
C GLY A 26 -27.45 30.38 26.07
N ASN A 27 -27.49 31.69 25.85
CA ASN A 27 -26.98 32.33 24.63
C ASN A 27 -25.46 32.21 24.61
N ASP A 28 -24.95 31.26 23.89
CA ASP A 28 -23.56 31.28 23.45
C ASP A 28 -23.54 31.46 21.92
N ASN A 29 -23.11 32.66 21.50
CA ASN A 29 -22.67 32.93 20.16
C ASN A 29 -21.36 32.17 19.90
N GLY A 30 -21.42 30.85 19.83
CA GLY A 30 -20.41 29.99 19.27
C GLY A 30 -20.59 29.97 17.77
N SER A 31 -19.61 30.47 17.03
CA SER A 31 -19.47 30.21 15.60
C SER A 31 -19.47 28.68 15.43
N GLY A 32 -20.64 28.12 15.11
CA GLY A 32 -20.78 26.71 14.80
C GLY A 32 -19.91 26.39 13.59
N MET A 33 -18.77 25.76 13.83
CA MET A 33 -18.14 25.00 12.78
C MET A 33 -19.18 23.95 12.36
N ASN A 34 -19.71 24.13 11.17
CA ASN A 34 -20.61 23.17 10.55
C ASN A 34 -19.76 21.92 10.25
N THR A 35 -19.62 21.06 11.25
CA THR A 35 -18.98 19.74 11.10
C THR A 35 -19.95 18.83 10.35
N GLN A 36 -20.24 19.17 9.08
CA GLN A 36 -20.80 18.19 8.17
C GLN A 36 -19.82 17.01 8.17
N ALA A 37 -20.32 15.85 8.58
CA ALA A 37 -19.53 14.63 8.57
C ALA A 37 -19.05 14.38 7.12
N GLN A 38 -17.81 14.77 6.85
CA GLN A 38 -17.23 14.58 5.52
C GLN A 38 -17.12 13.08 5.27
N THR A 39 -17.74 12.65 4.21
CA THR A 39 -17.81 11.26 3.78
C THR A 39 -17.08 11.09 2.46
N TYR A 40 -16.86 9.86 2.08
CA TYR A 40 -16.14 9.53 0.87
C TYR A 40 -17.03 8.75 -0.08
N THR A 41 -16.75 8.84 -1.38
CA THR A 41 -17.33 7.95 -2.38
C THR A 41 -16.25 7.04 -2.94
N ALA A 42 -16.54 5.75 -3.01
CA ALA A 42 -15.68 4.76 -3.65
C ALA A 42 -16.13 4.50 -5.08
N THR A 43 -15.21 4.40 -6.01
CA THR A 43 -15.46 4.06 -7.40
C THR A 43 -14.46 2.99 -7.85
N ALA A 44 -14.95 1.82 -8.32
CA ALA A 44 -14.14 0.87 -9.03
C ALA A 44 -13.92 1.38 -10.46
N LEU A 45 -12.69 1.72 -10.79
CA LEU A 45 -12.33 2.30 -12.09
C LEU A 45 -12.04 1.21 -13.12
N VAL A 46 -11.25 0.21 -12.73
CA VAL A 46 -10.82 -0.89 -13.59
C VAL A 46 -10.95 -2.21 -12.84
N SER A 47 -11.37 -3.25 -13.53
CA SER A 47 -11.24 -4.62 -13.07
C SER A 47 -10.77 -5.52 -14.20
N ASP A 48 -10.37 -6.75 -13.89
CA ASP A 48 -10.08 -7.78 -14.89
C ASP A 48 -11.33 -8.39 -15.54
N GLY A 49 -12.51 -7.92 -15.14
CA GLY A 49 -13.83 -8.38 -15.59
C GLY A 49 -14.61 -9.20 -14.56
N ALA A 50 -13.98 -9.59 -13.44
CA ALA A 50 -14.64 -10.39 -12.40
C ALA A 50 -15.61 -9.56 -11.55
N VAL A 51 -15.34 -8.27 -11.35
CA VAL A 51 -16.23 -7.36 -10.62
C VAL A 51 -16.65 -6.19 -11.51
N PRO A 52 -17.82 -5.59 -11.29
CA PRO A 52 -18.27 -4.41 -12.03
C PRO A 52 -17.32 -3.22 -11.81
N ALA A 53 -16.81 -2.64 -12.91
CA ALA A 53 -15.97 -1.45 -12.92
C ALA A 53 -16.25 -0.60 -14.16
N MET A 54 -15.71 0.62 -14.23
CA MET A 54 -15.89 1.50 -15.39
C MET A 54 -15.20 0.97 -16.65
N HIS A 55 -14.04 0.33 -16.48
CA HIS A 55 -13.23 -0.26 -17.54
C HIS A 55 -12.82 -1.67 -17.20
N THR A 56 -12.46 -2.44 -18.23
CA THR A 56 -11.92 -3.81 -18.09
C THR A 56 -10.52 -3.87 -18.65
N ASP A 57 -9.59 -4.43 -17.86
CA ASP A 57 -8.23 -4.77 -18.29
C ASP A 57 -7.87 -6.17 -17.77
N PRO A 58 -7.81 -7.20 -18.62
CA PRO A 58 -7.50 -8.57 -18.20
C PRO A 58 -6.09 -8.74 -17.65
N ASN A 59 -5.19 -7.76 -17.82
CA ASN A 59 -3.86 -7.78 -17.24
C ASN A 59 -3.84 -7.44 -15.76
N LEU A 60 -4.82 -6.66 -15.28
CA LEU A 60 -4.96 -6.27 -13.89
C LEU A 60 -5.43 -7.46 -13.05
N LYS A 61 -4.52 -8.29 -12.60
CA LYS A 61 -4.81 -9.39 -11.68
C LYS A 61 -3.98 -9.26 -10.42
N ASN A 62 -4.66 -9.34 -9.27
CA ASN A 62 -4.04 -9.14 -7.97
C ASN A 62 -3.18 -7.87 -7.95
N GLY A 63 -3.80 -6.71 -8.19
CA GLY A 63 -3.10 -5.43 -8.21
C GLY A 63 -2.58 -5.09 -6.81
N TRP A 64 -1.25 -4.93 -6.66
CA TRP A 64 -0.61 -4.63 -5.37
C TRP A 64 -0.17 -3.17 -5.27
N GLY A 65 1.06 -2.89 -5.64
CA GLY A 65 1.65 -1.57 -5.49
C GLY A 65 1.08 -0.54 -6.45
N VAL A 66 0.87 0.67 -5.96
CA VAL A 66 0.40 1.83 -6.74
C VAL A 66 1.45 2.93 -6.64
N ALA A 67 1.96 3.39 -7.78
CA ALA A 67 2.92 4.50 -7.81
C ALA A 67 2.58 5.50 -8.92
N PHE A 68 2.68 6.79 -8.60
CA PHE A 68 2.42 7.86 -9.55
C PHE A 68 3.72 8.36 -10.17
N ASN A 69 3.76 8.39 -11.50
CA ASN A 69 4.74 9.21 -12.20
C ASN A 69 4.35 10.69 -12.01
N PRO A 70 5.21 11.53 -11.41
CA PRO A 70 4.86 12.95 -11.18
C PRO A 70 4.64 13.76 -12.47
N LYS A 71 4.91 13.18 -13.65
CA LYS A 71 4.68 13.80 -14.96
C LYS A 71 3.79 12.94 -15.88
N GLY A 72 3.11 11.93 -15.35
CA GLY A 72 2.34 11.00 -16.18
C GLY A 72 1.27 10.24 -15.41
N PHE A 73 1.05 9.01 -15.84
CA PHE A 73 0.00 8.13 -15.36
C PHE A 73 0.39 7.38 -14.07
N VAL A 74 -0.61 6.88 -13.36
CA VAL A 74 -0.42 5.89 -12.30
C VAL A 74 0.05 4.57 -12.90
N TRP A 75 0.85 3.86 -12.11
CA TRP A 75 1.31 2.51 -12.39
C TRP A 75 0.79 1.57 -11.31
N VAL A 76 0.33 0.41 -11.70
CA VAL A 76 -0.07 -0.68 -10.81
C VAL A 76 0.85 -1.88 -11.05
N ALA A 77 1.32 -2.50 -9.98
CA ALA A 77 2.07 -3.76 -10.03
C ALA A 77 1.05 -4.90 -10.01
N ASP A 78 0.93 -5.64 -11.11
CA ASP A 78 -0.04 -6.71 -11.29
C ASP A 78 0.63 -8.04 -10.93
N ASN A 79 0.45 -8.46 -9.67
CA ASN A 79 1.19 -9.57 -9.07
C ASN A 79 0.98 -10.88 -9.85
N ALA A 80 -0.27 -11.28 -10.07
CA ALA A 80 -0.57 -12.59 -10.65
C ALA A 80 -0.22 -12.71 -12.14
N THR A 81 -0.07 -11.57 -12.86
CA THR A 81 0.33 -11.58 -14.28
C THR A 81 1.81 -11.28 -14.51
N SER A 82 2.54 -10.90 -13.44
CA SER A 82 3.93 -10.40 -13.54
C SER A 82 4.08 -9.25 -14.55
N LEU A 83 3.11 -8.33 -14.53
CA LEU A 83 3.04 -7.14 -15.36
C LEU A 83 3.01 -5.87 -14.50
N ALA A 84 3.14 -4.73 -15.16
CA ALA A 84 2.71 -3.45 -14.64
C ALA A 84 1.86 -2.75 -15.69
N THR A 85 0.67 -2.31 -15.28
CA THR A 85 -0.31 -1.59 -16.10
C THR A 85 -0.40 -0.13 -15.71
N LEU A 86 -0.92 0.69 -16.60
CA LEU A 86 -1.03 2.13 -16.40
C LEU A 86 -2.46 2.60 -16.68
N TYR A 87 -2.92 3.53 -15.86
CA TYR A 87 -4.25 4.11 -15.97
C TYR A 87 -4.22 5.63 -15.80
N ASP A 88 -5.21 6.33 -16.35
CA ASP A 88 -5.49 7.70 -15.92
C ASP A 88 -6.39 7.71 -14.67
N GLY A 89 -6.71 8.88 -14.14
CA GLY A 89 -7.56 9.01 -12.95
C GLY A 89 -9.04 8.65 -13.15
N ASN A 90 -9.47 8.41 -14.40
CA ASN A 90 -10.79 7.87 -14.74
C ASN A 90 -10.74 6.35 -15.00
N GLY A 91 -9.56 5.74 -14.88
CA GLY A 91 -9.36 4.31 -15.11
C GLY A 91 -9.16 3.92 -16.58
N VAL A 92 -8.95 4.87 -17.48
CA VAL A 92 -8.69 4.53 -18.90
C VAL A 92 -7.35 3.83 -19.01
N PRO A 93 -7.32 2.55 -19.47
CA PRO A 93 -6.08 1.82 -19.64
C PRO A 93 -5.18 2.47 -20.70
N GLN A 94 -3.88 2.53 -20.41
CA GLN A 94 -2.89 3.03 -21.36
C GLN A 94 -2.30 1.87 -22.18
N SER A 95 -1.80 2.18 -23.37
CA SER A 95 -1.26 1.16 -24.29
C SER A 95 0.04 0.52 -23.81
N LEU A 96 0.78 1.17 -22.91
CA LEU A 96 2.01 0.60 -22.34
C LEU A 96 1.67 -0.42 -21.26
N VAL A 97 2.16 -1.63 -21.45
CA VAL A 97 2.21 -2.69 -20.45
C VAL A 97 3.66 -3.14 -20.33
N VAL A 98 4.16 -3.25 -19.10
CA VAL A 98 5.57 -3.60 -18.85
C VAL A 98 5.65 -4.98 -18.21
N ALA A 99 6.38 -5.90 -18.84
CA ALA A 99 6.66 -7.21 -18.30
C ALA A 99 7.72 -7.13 -17.19
N ILE A 100 7.47 -7.80 -16.07
CA ILE A 100 8.38 -7.88 -14.93
C ILE A 100 8.95 -9.30 -14.89
N PRO A 101 10.24 -9.50 -15.25
CA PRO A 101 10.81 -10.84 -15.33
C PRO A 101 11.04 -11.45 -13.94
N GLY A 102 10.77 -12.75 -13.84
CA GLY A 102 11.05 -13.53 -12.64
C GLY A 102 12.49 -14.03 -12.58
N GLY A 103 12.94 -14.33 -11.37
CA GLY A 103 14.27 -14.84 -11.06
C GLY A 103 14.32 -16.36 -10.94
N ILE A 104 15.27 -16.85 -10.15
CA ILE A 104 15.50 -18.30 -9.97
C ILE A 104 14.35 -19.02 -9.23
N GLN A 105 13.52 -18.29 -8.49
CA GLN A 105 12.31 -18.84 -7.84
C GLN A 105 11.09 -18.93 -8.77
N GLY A 106 11.18 -18.49 -10.03
CA GLY A 106 10.07 -18.51 -10.99
C GLY A 106 9.53 -17.12 -11.30
N ALA A 107 8.20 -16.95 -11.31
CA ALA A 107 7.55 -15.69 -11.65
C ALA A 107 7.97 -14.54 -10.73
N ALA A 108 7.96 -13.31 -11.23
CA ALA A 108 8.31 -12.14 -10.44
C ALA A 108 7.30 -11.87 -9.33
N ASN A 109 6.01 -12.02 -9.64
CA ASN A 109 4.90 -11.67 -8.75
C ASN A 109 5.13 -10.30 -8.09
N PRO A 110 5.15 -9.19 -8.88
CA PRO A 110 5.52 -7.87 -8.38
C PRO A 110 4.53 -7.38 -7.32
N THR A 111 5.08 -6.76 -6.28
CA THR A 111 4.38 -6.27 -5.09
C THR A 111 4.61 -4.77 -4.89
N GLY A 112 5.68 -4.38 -4.22
CA GLY A 112 6.07 -2.98 -4.05
C GLY A 112 6.57 -2.34 -5.34
N ILE A 113 6.16 -1.11 -5.61
CA ILE A 113 6.63 -0.30 -6.74
C ILE A 113 6.98 1.11 -6.26
N VAL A 114 8.06 1.68 -6.78
CA VAL A 114 8.41 3.09 -6.58
C VAL A 114 8.74 3.79 -7.88
N PHE A 115 8.34 5.07 -7.99
CA PHE A 115 8.88 5.98 -9.00
C PHE A 115 10.27 6.45 -8.56
N ASN A 116 11.25 6.37 -9.46
CA ASN A 116 12.59 6.89 -9.21
C ASN A 116 12.72 8.30 -9.78
N GLY A 117 12.64 9.30 -8.92
CA GLY A 117 12.86 10.72 -9.26
C GLY A 117 14.32 11.16 -9.16
N THR A 118 15.26 10.24 -8.94
CA THR A 118 16.69 10.53 -8.74
C THR A 118 17.52 10.23 -10.00
N PRO A 119 18.74 10.74 -10.15
CA PRO A 119 19.64 10.37 -11.23
C PRO A 119 20.33 9.00 -11.04
N ASP A 120 20.09 8.35 -9.91
CA ASP A 120 20.68 7.05 -9.55
C ASP A 120 19.86 5.87 -10.12
N PHE A 121 20.25 4.65 -9.84
CA PHE A 121 19.58 3.42 -10.27
C PHE A 121 19.59 3.24 -11.80
N ALA A 122 20.79 3.31 -12.37
CA ALA A 122 21.00 3.08 -13.79
C ALA A 122 20.81 1.60 -14.17
N VAL A 123 20.11 1.37 -15.26
CA VAL A 123 19.88 0.07 -15.89
C VAL A 123 20.70 -0.01 -17.18
N THR A 124 21.32 -1.15 -17.44
CA THR A 124 22.12 -1.35 -18.65
C THR A 124 21.82 -2.71 -19.31
N GLN A 125 21.62 -2.70 -20.61
CA GLN A 125 21.46 -3.91 -21.41
C GLN A 125 22.18 -3.76 -22.76
N GLY A 126 23.24 -4.52 -22.98
CA GLY A 126 24.11 -4.38 -24.14
C GLY A 126 24.74 -2.98 -24.18
N ALA A 127 24.57 -2.26 -25.30
CA ALA A 127 25.08 -0.90 -25.48
C ALA A 127 24.15 0.21 -24.95
N LYS A 128 22.95 -0.15 -24.46
CA LYS A 128 21.98 0.82 -23.96
C LYS A 128 22.10 0.97 -22.44
N SER A 129 22.07 2.19 -21.96
CA SER A 129 22.03 2.51 -20.52
C SER A 129 21.06 3.68 -20.29
N GLY A 130 20.38 3.68 -19.14
CA GLY A 130 19.43 4.72 -18.75
C GLY A 130 19.03 4.60 -17.30
N VAL A 131 18.61 5.71 -16.69
CA VAL A 131 18.10 5.72 -15.32
C VAL A 131 16.73 5.02 -15.29
N ALA A 132 16.52 4.15 -14.32
CA ALA A 132 15.22 3.53 -14.10
C ALA A 132 14.16 4.59 -13.78
N ALA A 133 13.00 4.51 -14.41
CA ALA A 133 11.85 5.34 -14.05
C ALA A 133 11.01 4.68 -12.95
N PHE A 134 10.86 3.36 -13.00
CA PHE A 134 10.16 2.59 -11.98
C PHE A 134 10.98 1.38 -11.55
N ILE A 135 10.87 1.06 -10.26
CA ILE A 135 11.57 -0.07 -9.65
C ILE A 135 10.52 -0.89 -8.91
N PHE A 136 10.63 -2.21 -9.03
CA PHE A 136 9.68 -3.17 -8.50
C PHE A 136 10.39 -4.15 -7.56
N ALA A 137 9.72 -4.52 -6.49
CA ALA A 137 10.03 -5.69 -5.68
C ALA A 137 8.99 -6.77 -5.95
N GLY A 138 9.32 -8.04 -5.79
CA GLY A 138 8.37 -9.12 -6.01
C GLY A 138 8.60 -10.34 -5.14
N GLU A 139 7.55 -11.15 -4.98
CA GLU A 139 7.56 -12.36 -4.16
C GLU A 139 8.54 -13.42 -4.70
N GLY A 140 8.83 -13.39 -6.02
CA GLY A 140 9.89 -14.19 -6.61
C GLY A 140 11.32 -13.82 -6.17
N GLY A 141 11.45 -12.93 -5.16
CA GLY A 141 12.72 -12.54 -4.57
C GLY A 141 13.54 -11.58 -5.43
N THR A 142 12.93 -10.92 -6.41
CA THR A 142 13.65 -10.03 -7.34
C THR A 142 13.40 -8.56 -7.06
N ILE A 143 14.42 -7.74 -7.36
CA ILE A 143 14.30 -6.31 -7.58
C ILE A 143 14.47 -6.06 -9.07
N ASN A 144 13.45 -5.53 -9.70
CA ASN A 144 13.40 -5.26 -11.13
C ASN A 144 13.36 -3.75 -11.37
N ALA A 145 13.99 -3.27 -12.44
CA ALA A 145 13.99 -1.85 -12.77
C ALA A 145 13.67 -1.63 -14.25
N TRP A 146 12.77 -0.68 -14.51
CA TRP A 146 12.36 -0.31 -15.86
C TRP A 146 12.92 1.05 -16.26
N ALA A 147 13.66 1.03 -17.38
CA ALA A 147 14.20 2.22 -18.04
C ALA A 147 13.72 2.23 -19.49
N PRO A 148 12.84 3.15 -19.91
CA PRO A 148 12.24 3.13 -21.26
C PRO A 148 13.26 3.23 -22.39
N ALA A 149 14.38 3.92 -22.17
CA ALA A 149 15.47 4.05 -23.15
C ALA A 149 16.26 2.75 -23.35
N VAL A 150 16.17 1.82 -22.41
CA VAL A 150 16.91 0.53 -22.43
C VAL A 150 16.02 -0.58 -22.98
N ALA A 151 14.88 -0.82 -22.34
CA ALA A 151 13.91 -1.82 -22.73
C ALA A 151 12.49 -1.23 -22.55
N PRO A 152 11.78 -0.86 -23.63
CA PRO A 152 10.57 -0.04 -23.54
C PRO A 152 9.36 -0.77 -22.93
N THR A 153 9.31 -2.09 -23.00
CA THR A 153 8.16 -2.89 -22.51
C THR A 153 8.54 -3.99 -21.51
N THR A 154 9.78 -3.99 -21.02
CA THR A 154 10.26 -5.03 -20.10
C THR A 154 11.19 -4.41 -19.07
N ALA A 155 10.96 -4.67 -17.78
CA ALA A 155 11.92 -4.36 -16.73
C ALA A 155 13.10 -5.34 -16.77
N LEU A 156 14.22 -4.98 -16.15
CA LEU A 156 15.38 -5.87 -16.04
C LEU A 156 15.57 -6.27 -14.57
N ILE A 157 16.01 -7.51 -14.34
CA ILE A 157 16.39 -7.98 -13.02
C ILE A 157 17.69 -7.29 -12.62
N MET A 158 17.66 -6.52 -11.55
CA MET A 158 18.82 -5.83 -10.99
C MET A 158 19.39 -6.57 -9.79
N PHE A 159 18.56 -7.33 -9.09
CA PHE A 159 18.95 -8.19 -7.98
C PHE A 159 18.03 -9.41 -7.92
N ASP A 160 18.60 -10.58 -7.66
CA ASP A 160 17.87 -11.83 -7.43
C ASP A 160 18.29 -12.42 -6.07
N GLY A 161 17.38 -12.32 -5.10
CA GLY A 161 17.53 -12.85 -3.74
C GLY A 161 17.00 -14.27 -3.58
N GLY A 162 16.59 -14.92 -4.68
CA GLY A 162 15.94 -16.21 -4.64
C GLY A 162 16.80 -17.33 -4.04
N SER A 163 18.13 -17.25 -4.14
CA SER A 163 19.04 -18.21 -3.47
C SER A 163 18.96 -18.15 -1.92
N ALA A 164 18.48 -17.03 -1.38
CA ALA A 164 18.22 -16.85 0.05
C ALA A 164 16.74 -16.95 0.39
N ALA A 165 15.91 -17.49 -0.52
CA ALA A 165 14.46 -17.59 -0.39
C ALA A 165 13.79 -16.24 -0.04
N ALA A 166 14.30 -15.12 -0.57
CA ALA A 166 13.72 -13.82 -0.32
C ALA A 166 12.30 -13.73 -0.89
N VAL A 167 11.38 -13.16 -0.12
CA VAL A 167 10.00 -12.85 -0.55
C VAL A 167 9.77 -11.38 -0.26
N TYR A 168 9.91 -10.53 -1.30
CA TYR A 168 9.75 -9.11 -1.13
C TYR A 168 8.28 -8.72 -1.23
N LYS A 169 7.78 -8.00 -0.20
CA LYS A 169 6.37 -7.54 -0.13
C LYS A 169 6.22 -6.03 -0.34
N GLY A 170 7.10 -5.22 0.20
CA GLY A 170 7.06 -3.76 0.05
C GLY A 170 8.38 -3.18 -0.46
N LEU A 171 8.32 -1.98 -1.06
CA LEU A 171 9.48 -1.26 -1.57
C LEU A 171 9.35 0.24 -1.28
N ALA A 172 10.40 0.85 -0.76
CA ALA A 172 10.49 2.30 -0.61
C ALA A 172 11.82 2.82 -1.15
N LEU A 173 11.83 4.08 -1.59
CA LEU A 173 13.02 4.81 -1.99
C LEU A 173 13.18 6.01 -1.07
N ALA A 174 14.36 6.16 -0.45
CA ALA A 174 14.66 7.30 0.41
C ALA A 174 16.15 7.64 0.40
N SER A 175 16.47 8.88 0.80
CA SER A 175 17.86 9.34 0.92
C SER A 175 18.36 9.18 2.36
N ASN A 176 19.62 8.75 2.51
CA ASN A 176 20.34 8.70 3.78
C ASN A 176 21.73 9.26 3.59
N GLY A 177 22.12 10.27 4.37
CA GLY A 177 23.44 10.89 4.28
C GLY A 177 23.77 11.47 2.90
N GLY A 178 22.78 11.89 2.11
CA GLY A 178 22.96 12.44 0.76
C GLY A 178 23.06 11.40 -0.36
N ALA A 179 22.96 10.09 -0.05
CA ALA A 179 22.86 9.01 -1.02
C ALA A 179 21.45 8.42 -1.05
N ASN A 180 21.02 7.90 -2.20
CA ASN A 180 19.71 7.28 -2.36
C ASN A 180 19.80 5.76 -2.18
N PHE A 181 18.80 5.21 -1.51
CA PHE A 181 18.69 3.79 -1.22
C PHE A 181 17.29 3.27 -1.48
N LEU A 182 17.21 2.00 -1.89
CA LEU A 182 15.98 1.22 -1.88
C LEU A 182 15.92 0.40 -0.59
N TYR A 183 14.71 0.27 -0.06
CA TYR A 183 14.40 -0.51 1.13
C TYR A 183 13.31 -1.50 0.77
N ALA A 184 13.61 -2.78 0.77
CA ALA A 184 12.68 -3.85 0.43
C ALA A 184 12.38 -4.71 1.66
N THR A 185 11.11 -4.90 1.99
CA THR A 185 10.71 -5.79 3.08
C THR A 185 10.82 -7.24 2.64
N ASP A 186 11.81 -7.96 3.13
CA ASP A 186 11.97 -9.41 2.93
C ASP A 186 11.16 -10.14 4.01
N PHE A 187 9.91 -10.42 3.66
CA PHE A 187 8.92 -11.01 4.57
C PHE A 187 9.35 -12.38 5.06
N HIS A 188 9.83 -13.25 4.15
CA HIS A 188 10.28 -14.59 4.51
C HIS A 188 11.40 -14.57 5.56
N ASN A 189 12.40 -13.73 5.36
CA ASN A 189 13.58 -13.69 6.22
C ASN A 189 13.44 -12.71 7.41
N ASN A 190 12.27 -12.10 7.59
CA ASN A 190 11.97 -11.14 8.66
C ASN A 190 13.03 -10.03 8.77
N ARG A 191 13.28 -9.33 7.68
CA ARG A 191 14.26 -8.24 7.59
C ARG A 191 13.89 -7.22 6.51
N ILE A 192 14.56 -6.07 6.53
CA ILE A 192 14.54 -5.12 5.44
C ILE A 192 15.90 -5.19 4.75
N ASP A 193 15.89 -5.53 3.47
CA ASP A 193 17.06 -5.49 2.60
C ASP A 193 17.22 -4.07 2.04
N VAL A 194 18.44 -3.56 2.08
CA VAL A 194 18.79 -2.22 1.61
C VAL A 194 19.69 -2.33 0.40
N PHE A 195 19.40 -1.53 -0.64
CA PHE A 195 20.20 -1.50 -1.87
C PHE A 195 20.70 -0.08 -2.13
N ASP A 196 21.95 0.03 -2.50
CA ASP A 196 22.54 1.30 -2.90
C ASP A 196 22.08 1.72 -4.31
N ARG A 197 22.54 2.88 -4.74
CA ARG A 197 22.25 3.46 -6.07
C ARG A 197 22.61 2.60 -7.27
N ASN A 198 23.41 1.56 -7.09
CA ASN A 198 23.81 0.61 -8.11
C ASN A 198 23.10 -0.74 -7.98
N PHE A 199 22.05 -0.83 -7.15
CA PHE A 199 21.34 -2.05 -6.78
C PHE A 199 22.22 -3.07 -6.02
N ALA A 200 23.36 -2.67 -5.50
CA ALA A 200 24.16 -3.54 -4.65
C ALA A 200 23.54 -3.59 -3.25
N LYS A 201 23.34 -4.83 -2.73
CA LYS A 201 22.80 -5.02 -1.39
C LYS A 201 23.79 -4.55 -0.33
N VAL A 202 23.32 -3.70 0.58
CA VAL A 202 24.11 -3.11 1.66
C VAL A 202 23.87 -3.89 2.95
N ALA A 203 24.94 -4.24 3.65
CA ALA A 203 24.83 -4.86 4.97
C ALA A 203 24.37 -3.83 6.02
N THR A 204 23.32 -4.17 6.76
CA THR A 204 22.74 -3.31 7.81
C THR A 204 22.64 -4.05 9.15
N PRO A 205 23.77 -4.49 9.74
CA PRO A 205 23.75 -5.31 10.95
C PRO A 205 23.09 -4.55 12.12
N GLY A 206 22.12 -5.20 12.77
CA GLY A 206 21.40 -4.62 13.93
C GLY A 206 20.42 -3.51 13.61
N LYS A 207 20.22 -3.14 12.32
CA LYS A 207 19.26 -2.12 11.91
C LYS A 207 17.90 -2.73 11.57
N PHE A 208 16.86 -1.89 11.51
CA PHE A 208 15.48 -2.28 11.22
C PHE A 208 14.99 -3.38 12.15
N LYS A 209 15.29 -3.23 13.44
CA LYS A 209 14.89 -4.17 14.48
C LYS A 209 14.06 -3.44 15.53
N ASP A 210 12.92 -4.03 15.86
CA ASP A 210 12.18 -3.70 17.07
C ASP A 210 12.24 -4.91 18.03
N PRO A 211 12.94 -4.78 19.16
CA PRO A 211 13.06 -5.88 20.12
C PRO A 211 11.74 -6.23 20.81
N SER A 212 10.73 -5.36 20.72
CA SER A 212 9.40 -5.57 21.29
C SER A 212 8.40 -6.21 20.31
N LEU A 213 8.80 -6.43 19.07
CA LEU A 213 7.95 -7.09 18.07
C LEU A 213 7.79 -8.58 18.43
N PRO A 214 6.55 -9.10 18.57
CA PRO A 214 6.34 -10.50 18.85
C PRO A 214 6.88 -11.42 17.77
N ALA A 215 7.31 -12.62 18.15
CA ALA A 215 7.77 -13.62 17.21
C ALA A 215 6.68 -14.00 16.19
N GLY A 216 7.07 -14.26 14.95
CA GLY A 216 6.18 -14.62 13.86
C GLY A 216 5.54 -13.43 13.14
N PHE A 217 5.97 -12.20 13.44
CA PHE A 217 5.65 -11.01 12.65
C PHE A 217 6.88 -10.61 11.83
N ALA A 218 6.63 -10.16 10.59
CA ALA A 218 7.68 -9.73 9.68
C ALA A 218 7.31 -8.41 8.97
N PRO A 219 8.30 -7.61 8.51
CA PRO A 219 8.05 -6.38 7.79
C PRO A 219 7.30 -6.67 6.49
N PHE A 220 6.21 -5.96 6.25
CA PHE A 220 5.24 -6.23 5.19
C PHE A 220 5.16 -5.07 4.20
N GLY A 221 4.44 -4.00 4.49
CA GLY A 221 4.48 -2.75 3.73
C GLY A 221 5.58 -1.82 4.22
N ILE A 222 6.02 -0.90 3.36
CA ILE A 222 6.99 0.15 3.69
C ILE A 222 6.75 1.39 2.84
N GLN A 223 6.80 2.58 3.47
CA GLN A 223 6.65 3.86 2.78
C GLN A 223 7.57 4.92 3.36
N ALA A 224 8.21 5.68 2.48
CA ALA A 224 9.00 6.85 2.88
C ALA A 224 8.09 8.08 3.02
N ILE A 225 7.99 8.66 4.21
CA ILE A 225 7.17 9.83 4.52
C ILE A 225 7.98 10.79 5.39
N GLY A 226 8.13 12.03 4.96
CA GLY A 226 8.81 13.07 5.74
C GLY A 226 10.25 12.73 6.13
N GLY A 227 10.99 12.00 5.29
CA GLY A 227 12.37 11.57 5.57
C GLY A 227 12.49 10.41 6.55
N LYS A 228 11.38 9.73 6.87
CA LYS A 228 11.30 8.55 7.72
C LYS A 228 10.73 7.37 6.94
N LEU A 229 10.96 6.16 7.44
CA LEU A 229 10.39 4.94 6.88
C LEU A 229 9.31 4.42 7.83
N PHE A 230 8.07 4.43 7.37
CA PHE A 230 6.95 3.75 8.01
C PHE A 230 6.94 2.30 7.52
N VAL A 231 6.99 1.36 8.44
CA VAL A 231 7.05 -0.08 8.17
C VAL A 231 5.88 -0.75 8.86
N THR A 232 5.03 -1.43 8.10
CA THR A 232 3.99 -2.28 8.66
C THR A 232 4.50 -3.70 8.84
N TYR A 233 3.91 -4.41 9.79
CA TYR A 233 4.24 -5.81 10.07
C TYR A 233 2.97 -6.64 10.06
N ALA A 234 3.02 -7.79 9.42
CA ALA A 234 1.97 -8.79 9.43
C ALA A 234 2.47 -10.11 10.03
N LYS A 235 1.54 -10.93 10.51
CA LYS A 235 1.85 -12.24 11.03
C LYS A 235 2.12 -13.21 9.88
N GLN A 236 3.25 -13.90 9.93
CA GLN A 236 3.62 -14.88 8.91
C GLN A 236 2.82 -16.19 9.05
N ASN A 237 2.48 -16.82 7.92
CA ASN A 237 2.05 -18.22 7.86
C ASN A 237 3.24 -19.16 8.13
N ALA A 238 2.99 -20.47 8.22
CA ALA A 238 4.04 -21.46 8.52
C ALA A 238 5.20 -21.47 7.50
N PRO A 239 4.95 -21.35 6.17
CA PRO A 239 6.03 -21.20 5.19
C PRO A 239 6.73 -19.84 5.21
N ALA A 240 6.24 -18.86 5.99
CA ALA A 240 6.70 -17.48 6.00
C ALA A 240 6.66 -16.81 4.61
N HIS A 241 5.68 -17.20 3.79
CA HIS A 241 5.46 -16.63 2.46
C HIS A 241 4.30 -15.62 2.48
N ASP A 242 3.18 -15.97 3.13
CA ASP A 242 1.98 -15.15 3.17
C ASP A 242 1.66 -14.71 4.60
N ASP A 243 0.84 -13.69 4.71
CA ASP A 243 0.33 -13.20 5.98
C ASP A 243 -0.85 -14.04 6.51
N ILE A 244 -1.10 -13.88 7.79
CA ILE A 244 -2.29 -14.39 8.47
C ILE A 244 -3.16 -13.21 8.86
N ALA A 245 -4.34 -13.11 8.25
CA ALA A 245 -5.34 -12.13 8.60
C ALA A 245 -5.96 -12.41 9.98
N GLY A 246 -6.23 -11.35 10.74
CA GLY A 246 -6.90 -11.41 12.03
C GLY A 246 -6.94 -10.06 12.72
N ALA A 247 -8.03 -9.74 13.39
CA ALA A 247 -8.19 -8.47 14.10
C ALA A 247 -7.07 -8.27 15.14
N GLY A 248 -6.36 -7.15 15.04
CA GLY A 248 -5.23 -6.84 15.92
C GLY A 248 -3.91 -7.50 15.51
N LEU A 249 -3.89 -8.28 14.43
CA LEU A 249 -2.66 -8.87 13.90
C LEU A 249 -1.93 -7.87 12.98
N GLY A 250 -1.35 -6.85 13.57
CA GLY A 250 -0.56 -5.85 12.86
C GLY A 250 0.19 -4.91 13.79
N PHE A 251 1.32 -4.42 13.31
CA PHE A 251 2.14 -3.40 13.98
C PHE A 251 2.63 -2.41 12.94
N ILE A 252 3.00 -1.21 13.39
CA ILE A 252 3.62 -0.18 12.56
C ILE A 252 4.77 0.44 13.34
N ASP A 253 5.96 0.43 12.76
CA ASP A 253 7.12 1.11 13.29
C ASP A 253 7.56 2.25 12.38
N ILE A 254 8.18 3.26 12.97
CA ILE A 254 8.86 4.33 12.27
C ILE A 254 10.36 4.17 12.50
N TYR A 255 11.12 4.13 11.40
CA TYR A 255 12.56 4.16 11.39
C TYR A 255 13.10 5.43 10.75
N ASP A 256 14.31 5.85 11.14
CA ASP A 256 15.08 6.74 10.29
C ASP A 256 15.61 5.98 9.07
N THR A 257 16.13 6.69 8.08
CA THR A 257 16.66 6.07 6.86
C THR A 257 17.99 5.31 7.07
N ALA A 258 18.61 5.45 8.25
CA ALA A 258 19.73 4.63 8.69
C ALA A 258 19.30 3.33 9.40
N GLY A 259 17.98 3.11 9.54
CA GLY A 259 17.39 1.92 10.15
C GLY A 259 17.37 1.90 11.67
N ASN A 260 17.51 3.05 12.32
CA ASN A 260 17.30 3.14 13.76
C ASN A 260 15.80 3.26 14.05
N LEU A 261 15.29 2.44 14.97
CA LEU A 261 13.92 2.53 15.43
C LEU A 261 13.70 3.86 16.16
N MET A 262 12.74 4.64 15.67
CA MET A 262 12.36 5.92 16.26
C MET A 262 11.15 5.77 17.17
N GLN A 263 10.16 4.96 16.75
CA GLN A 263 8.88 4.83 17.45
C GLN A 263 8.16 3.55 17.01
N ARG A 264 7.52 2.83 17.99
CA ARG A 264 6.37 1.99 17.71
C ARG A 264 5.18 2.93 17.49
N PHE A 265 4.75 3.07 16.21
CA PHE A 265 3.70 4.02 15.84
C PHE A 265 2.31 3.51 16.21
N ALA A 266 2.00 2.26 15.88
CA ALA A 266 0.72 1.64 16.22
C ALA A 266 0.87 0.13 16.40
N SER A 267 -0.07 -0.49 17.15
CA SER A 267 -0.10 -1.93 17.40
C SER A 267 -1.51 -2.41 17.74
N GLY A 268 -1.84 -3.64 17.36
CA GLY A 268 -3.14 -4.23 17.64
C GLY A 268 -4.27 -3.63 16.81
N ALA A 269 -5.51 -3.74 17.31
CA ALA A 269 -6.68 -3.20 16.60
C ALA A 269 -6.56 -1.67 16.42
N PRO A 270 -6.96 -1.13 15.23
CA PRO A 270 -7.70 -1.78 14.14
C PRO A 270 -6.83 -2.43 13.05
N LEU A 271 -5.54 -2.68 13.28
CA LEU A 271 -4.65 -3.27 12.29
C LEU A 271 -5.01 -4.76 12.04
N ASN A 272 -4.95 -5.17 10.78
CA ASN A 272 -5.24 -6.53 10.32
C ASN A 272 -4.47 -6.80 9.02
N ALA A 273 -3.30 -7.42 9.12
CA ALA A 273 -2.35 -7.55 8.02
C ALA A 273 -2.19 -6.23 7.24
N PRO A 274 -1.70 -5.14 7.88
CA PRO A 274 -1.61 -3.82 7.25
C PRO A 274 -0.51 -3.80 6.20
N TRP A 275 -0.82 -3.29 4.97
CA TRP A 275 0.15 -3.17 3.90
C TRP A 275 0.24 -1.77 3.30
N GLY A 276 -0.86 -1.22 2.79
CA GLY A 276 -0.91 0.09 2.14
C GLY A 276 -0.66 1.23 3.12
N ILE A 277 0.20 2.19 2.78
CA ILE A 277 0.53 3.35 3.62
C ILE A 277 0.50 4.61 2.76
N ALA A 278 -0.25 5.64 3.17
CA ALA A 278 -0.24 6.94 2.53
C ALA A 278 -0.43 8.06 3.56
N GLN A 279 0.22 9.21 3.36
CA GLN A 279 -0.10 10.42 4.12
C GLN A 279 -1.17 11.22 3.38
N ALA A 280 -2.26 11.53 4.05
CA ALA A 280 -3.34 12.33 3.47
C ALA A 280 -2.90 13.79 3.28
N PRO A 281 -3.24 14.41 2.13
CA PRO A 281 -2.99 15.83 1.92
C PRO A 281 -3.90 16.70 2.81
N GLY A 282 -3.60 18.00 2.92
CA GLY A 282 -4.33 18.93 3.78
C GLY A 282 -5.78 19.21 3.38
N ASN A 283 -6.24 18.65 2.25
CA ASN A 283 -7.60 18.80 1.72
C ASN A 283 -8.33 17.45 1.54
N PHE A 284 -7.92 16.42 2.28
CA PHE A 284 -8.58 15.11 2.31
C PHE A 284 -9.65 15.00 3.40
N GLY A 285 -10.46 16.02 3.54
CA GLY A 285 -11.58 16.04 4.48
C GLY A 285 -11.16 15.86 5.93
N ARG A 286 -11.94 15.08 6.70
CA ARG A 286 -11.72 14.87 8.15
C ARG A 286 -10.37 14.20 8.48
N PHE A 287 -9.76 13.51 7.54
CA PHE A 287 -8.49 12.82 7.72
C PHE A 287 -7.31 13.56 7.08
N SER A 288 -7.48 14.87 6.82
CA SER A 288 -6.40 15.71 6.28
C SER A 288 -5.16 15.68 7.18
N GLY A 289 -4.01 15.30 6.62
CA GLY A 289 -2.73 15.21 7.32
C GLY A 289 -2.47 13.86 8.01
N ASP A 290 -3.48 13.03 8.21
CA ASP A 290 -3.35 11.72 8.87
C ASP A 290 -2.54 10.73 8.03
N ILE A 291 -2.02 9.70 8.69
CA ILE A 291 -1.46 8.51 8.05
C ILE A 291 -2.59 7.51 7.81
N LEU A 292 -2.83 7.18 6.56
CA LEU A 292 -3.80 6.19 6.15
C LEU A 292 -3.13 4.83 6.02
N ILE A 293 -3.75 3.81 6.62
CA ILE A 293 -3.27 2.43 6.62
C ILE A 293 -4.35 1.52 6.02
N GLY A 294 -4.02 0.89 4.91
CA GLY A 294 -4.83 -0.15 4.27
C GLY A 294 -4.52 -1.52 4.87
N ASN A 295 -5.55 -2.18 5.35
CA ASN A 295 -5.48 -3.55 5.84
C ASN A 295 -5.82 -4.53 4.71
N PHE A 296 -4.94 -5.43 4.38
CA PHE A 296 -5.26 -6.56 3.50
C PHE A 296 -6.30 -7.49 4.16
N GLY A 297 -6.13 -7.77 5.45
CA GLY A 297 -6.90 -8.80 6.13
C GLY A 297 -8.39 -8.51 6.33
N ASP A 298 -8.85 -7.24 6.23
CA ASP A 298 -10.27 -6.89 6.32
C ASP A 298 -10.71 -5.84 5.29
N GLY A 299 -9.83 -5.43 4.40
CA GLY A 299 -10.12 -4.49 3.30
C GLY A 299 -10.43 -3.07 3.73
N ARG A 300 -10.15 -2.69 4.98
CA ARG A 300 -10.43 -1.36 5.52
C ARG A 300 -9.23 -0.44 5.38
N ILE A 301 -9.51 0.87 5.29
CA ILE A 301 -8.51 1.91 5.43
C ILE A 301 -8.78 2.65 6.73
N ASN A 302 -7.81 2.67 7.63
CA ASN A 302 -7.88 3.34 8.92
C ASN A 302 -6.94 4.54 8.93
N ALA A 303 -7.41 5.65 9.48
CA ALA A 303 -6.61 6.86 9.66
C ALA A 303 -5.98 6.90 11.06
N PHE A 304 -4.76 7.41 11.13
CA PHE A 304 -3.99 7.55 12.36
C PHE A 304 -3.39 8.95 12.44
N ASP A 305 -3.46 9.58 13.60
CA ASP A 305 -2.78 10.84 13.87
C ASP A 305 -1.27 10.66 13.63
N PRO A 306 -0.63 11.52 12.82
CA PRO A 306 0.76 11.33 12.38
C PRO A 306 1.80 11.49 13.49
N VAL A 307 1.43 12.09 14.64
CA VAL A 307 2.32 12.35 15.76
C VAL A 307 2.19 11.30 16.85
N THR A 308 0.94 10.98 17.22
CA THR A 308 0.65 10.08 18.34
C THR A 308 0.47 8.63 17.95
N GLY A 309 0.14 8.35 16.68
CA GLY A 309 -0.21 7.00 16.21
C GLY A 309 -1.58 6.52 16.70
N LEU A 310 -2.38 7.41 17.32
CA LEU A 310 -3.74 7.07 17.73
C LEU A 310 -4.66 7.01 16.51
N THR A 311 -5.55 6.00 16.49
CA THR A 311 -6.50 5.89 15.37
C THR A 311 -7.55 7.00 15.41
N ALA A 312 -7.77 7.65 14.26
CA ALA A 312 -8.85 8.60 14.02
C ALA A 312 -10.11 7.90 13.46
N GLY A 313 -10.03 6.60 13.20
CA GLY A 313 -11.11 5.75 12.72
C GLY A 313 -10.99 5.36 11.24
N PRO A 314 -11.92 4.52 10.76
CA PRO A 314 -11.94 4.07 9.37
C PRO A 314 -12.53 5.11 8.43
N ILE A 315 -12.20 5.00 7.14
CA ILE A 315 -12.86 5.77 6.07
C ILE A 315 -14.33 5.34 6.01
N SER A 316 -15.23 6.34 6.10
CA SER A 316 -16.70 6.16 6.06
C SER A 316 -17.25 6.66 4.74
N LEU A 317 -18.12 5.87 4.10
CA LEU A 317 -18.75 6.20 2.83
C LEU A 317 -20.01 7.07 3.04
N LEU A 318 -20.41 7.75 1.99
CA LEU A 318 -21.62 8.60 1.97
C LEU A 318 -22.91 7.85 2.37
N ASN A 319 -22.98 6.56 2.12
CA ASN A 319 -24.09 5.70 2.53
C ASN A 319 -24.12 5.32 4.01
N GLY A 320 -23.16 5.84 4.81
CA GLY A 320 -23.01 5.57 6.23
C GLY A 320 -22.23 4.29 6.57
N GLY A 321 -21.81 3.50 5.57
CA GLY A 321 -20.97 2.32 5.76
C GLY A 321 -19.48 2.65 5.87
N VAL A 322 -18.69 1.72 6.40
CA VAL A 322 -17.23 1.76 6.32
C VAL A 322 -16.80 1.29 4.95
N PHE A 323 -15.76 1.94 4.38
CA PHE A 323 -15.14 1.43 3.16
C PHE A 323 -14.50 0.06 3.42
N VAL A 324 -14.82 -0.89 2.56
CA VAL A 324 -14.23 -2.24 2.57
C VAL A 324 -13.99 -2.64 1.12
N GLN A 325 -12.74 -2.99 0.81
CA GLN A 325 -12.32 -3.56 -0.46
C GLN A 325 -11.63 -4.90 -0.20
N ASP A 326 -12.23 -5.99 -0.64
CA ASP A 326 -11.63 -7.32 -0.54
C ASP A 326 -10.27 -7.34 -1.25
N GLY A 327 -9.26 -7.94 -0.58
CA GLY A 327 -7.89 -8.01 -1.10
C GLY A 327 -7.19 -6.66 -1.23
N LEU A 328 -7.48 -5.66 -0.39
CA LEU A 328 -6.90 -4.33 -0.46
C LEU A 328 -5.39 -4.33 -0.25
N TRP A 329 -4.65 -3.83 -1.24
CA TRP A 329 -3.21 -3.71 -1.22
C TRP A 329 -2.73 -2.25 -1.19
N GLY A 330 -2.32 -1.71 -2.32
CA GLY A 330 -1.71 -0.40 -2.43
C GLY A 330 -2.70 0.75 -2.33
N ILE A 331 -2.29 1.82 -1.66
CA ILE A 331 -3.00 3.09 -1.62
C ILE A 331 -2.03 4.24 -1.90
N ALA A 332 -2.43 5.21 -2.73
CA ALA A 332 -1.62 6.38 -3.01
C ALA A 332 -2.48 7.57 -3.47
N PHE A 333 -2.05 8.78 -3.17
CA PHE A 333 -2.71 9.99 -3.67
C PHE A 333 -2.28 10.34 -5.08
N GLY A 334 -3.19 10.97 -5.83
CA GLY A 334 -2.94 11.42 -7.19
C GLY A 334 -1.84 12.49 -7.29
N ASN A 335 -1.39 12.75 -8.53
CA ASN A 335 -0.31 13.69 -8.83
C ASN A 335 -0.79 15.02 -9.42
N GLY A 336 -2.11 15.25 -9.55
CA GLY A 336 -2.72 16.45 -10.13
C GLY A 336 -2.77 16.45 -11.67
N LEU A 337 -2.31 15.39 -12.34
CA LEU A 337 -2.29 15.26 -13.80
C LEU A 337 -3.23 14.13 -14.26
N ASN A 338 -3.60 14.14 -15.54
CA ASN A 338 -4.34 13.02 -16.18
C ASN A 338 -5.57 12.57 -15.39
N ASN A 339 -6.38 13.50 -14.88
CA ASN A 339 -7.54 13.22 -14.04
C ASN A 339 -7.23 12.49 -12.72
N GLN A 340 -6.02 12.68 -12.17
CA GLN A 340 -5.55 12.10 -10.91
C GLN A 340 -5.44 13.20 -9.83
N PRO A 341 -6.57 13.68 -9.24
CA PRO A 341 -6.55 14.80 -8.29
C PRO A 341 -5.66 14.53 -7.08
N LEU A 342 -5.04 15.58 -6.54
CA LEU A 342 -4.13 15.47 -5.39
C LEU A 342 -4.83 15.03 -4.09
N ASP A 343 -6.14 15.24 -3.99
CA ASP A 343 -7.00 14.91 -2.86
C ASP A 343 -7.85 13.64 -3.09
N THR A 344 -7.57 12.88 -4.12
CA THR A 344 -8.17 11.59 -4.39
C THR A 344 -7.21 10.47 -4.00
N LEU A 345 -7.68 9.54 -3.16
CA LEU A 345 -6.92 8.35 -2.79
C LEU A 345 -7.24 7.22 -3.76
N PHE A 346 -6.24 6.76 -4.49
CA PHE A 346 -6.36 5.61 -5.37
C PHE A 346 -5.93 4.34 -4.64
N PHE A 347 -6.53 3.20 -5.02
CA PHE A 347 -6.20 1.90 -4.43
C PHE A 347 -6.12 0.80 -5.49
N ALA A 348 -5.35 -0.24 -5.20
CA ALA A 348 -5.33 -1.49 -5.94
C ALA A 348 -5.67 -2.65 -5.00
N ALA A 349 -6.25 -3.71 -5.55
CA ALA A 349 -6.71 -4.86 -4.77
C ALA A 349 -6.70 -6.15 -5.59
N GLY A 350 -6.58 -7.29 -4.89
CA GLY A 350 -6.72 -8.64 -5.40
C GLY A 350 -7.92 -9.35 -4.75
N PRO A 351 -9.17 -9.07 -5.15
CA PRO A 351 -10.33 -9.74 -4.57
C PRO A 351 -10.39 -11.23 -4.93
N ASN A 352 -11.29 -11.97 -4.27
CA ASN A 352 -11.53 -13.39 -4.50
C ASN A 352 -10.27 -14.24 -4.29
N ASP A 353 -9.68 -14.15 -3.09
CA ASP A 353 -8.43 -14.83 -2.74
C ASP A 353 -7.31 -14.57 -3.77
N GLU A 354 -7.14 -13.28 -4.16
CA GLU A 354 -6.10 -12.78 -5.07
C GLU A 354 -6.16 -13.28 -6.52
N ASN A 355 -7.29 -13.90 -6.92
CA ASN A 355 -7.48 -14.41 -8.28
C ASN A 355 -7.90 -13.32 -9.28
N ASP A 356 -8.45 -12.24 -8.80
CA ASP A 356 -8.99 -11.14 -9.61
C ASP A 356 -8.27 -9.81 -9.31
N GLY A 357 -8.59 -8.77 -10.06
CA GLY A 357 -7.95 -7.47 -9.89
C GLY A 357 -8.93 -6.30 -9.90
N VAL A 358 -8.68 -5.31 -9.04
CA VAL A 358 -9.41 -4.04 -9.00
C VAL A 358 -8.44 -2.88 -8.81
N TYR A 359 -8.64 -1.82 -9.59
CA TYR A 359 -8.09 -0.49 -9.35
C TYR A 359 -9.23 0.50 -9.19
N GLY A 360 -9.18 1.32 -8.16
CA GLY A 360 -10.27 2.23 -7.83
C GLY A 360 -9.80 3.49 -7.12
N ARG A 361 -10.77 4.34 -6.73
CA ARG A 361 -10.48 5.59 -6.03
C ARG A 361 -11.51 5.92 -4.96
N LEU A 362 -11.09 6.73 -4.01
CA LEU A 362 -11.89 7.36 -2.97
C LEU A 362 -11.80 8.87 -3.12
N ASP A 363 -12.95 9.51 -3.34
CA ASP A 363 -13.08 10.96 -3.45
C ASP A 363 -13.77 11.53 -2.22
N VAL A 364 -13.27 12.67 -1.73
CA VAL A 364 -13.94 13.44 -0.65
C VAL A 364 -15.27 13.98 -1.17
N LYS A 365 -16.32 13.84 -0.38
CA LYS A 365 -17.62 14.53 -0.59
C LYS A 365 -17.84 15.54 0.53
N MET A 366 -18.05 16.76 0.10
CA MET A 366 -18.42 17.89 0.94
C MET A 366 -19.96 18.00 1.04
#